data_a8d027dbbf17c4baf179ba3fff04958e
#
_entry.id   a8d027dbbf17c4baf179ba3fff04958e
#
_cell.length_a   1.000
_cell.length_b   1.000
_cell.length_c   1.000
_cell.angle_alpha   90.00
_cell.angle_beta   90.00
_cell.angle_gamma   90.00
#
_symmetry.space_group_name_H-M   'P 1'
#
loop_
_entity.id
_entity.type
_entity.pdbx_description
1 polymer ?
#
loop_
_entity_poly.entity_id
_entity_poly.type
_entity_poly.pdbx_seq_one_letter_code
_entity_poly.pdbx_strand_id
1 'polypeptide(L)'
;LAEFKAQIRLEITPDGLQIQIVDDQNRPMFDVGSALVKVYMRDILREIGSALNGVENKISLDGHTDASPYGSGERGYSNWELSSDRANASRRELVAAGMPDDKLARVTGMASSYLLEPQNPLSPVNRRISILVMTREAEERLLGRARTPLDATTQTAAAPAIAASGATKR
;
A
#
# COMPACT_ATOMS: atom_id res chain seq x y z
N LEU A 1 -14.52 18.29 0.66
CA LEU A 1 -13.46 17.70 1.53
C LEU A 1 -13.36 18.33 2.92
N ALA A 2 -13.95 19.51 3.17
CA ALA A 2 -13.87 20.17 4.48
C ALA A 2 -14.45 19.33 5.63
N GLU A 3 -15.46 18.51 5.37
CA GLU A 3 -16.10 17.63 6.34
C GLU A 3 -15.21 16.42 6.77
N PHE A 4 -14.21 16.09 5.97
CA PHE A 4 -13.36 14.90 6.15
C PHE A 4 -11.91 15.24 6.50
N LYS A 5 -11.61 16.51 6.82
CA LYS A 5 -10.26 16.98 7.13
C LYS A 5 -9.55 16.17 8.22
N ALA A 6 -10.30 15.70 9.22
CA ALA A 6 -9.76 14.91 10.31
C ALA A 6 -9.33 13.50 9.87
N GLN A 7 -9.87 12.99 8.76
CA GLN A 7 -9.58 11.67 8.24
C GLN A 7 -8.52 11.67 7.14
N ILE A 8 -8.17 12.85 6.60
CA ILE A 8 -7.17 12.97 5.53
C ILE A 8 -5.91 13.60 6.12
N ARG A 9 -4.81 12.89 6.02
CA ARG A 9 -3.48 13.35 6.45
C ARG A 9 -2.60 13.49 5.21
N LEU A 10 -1.99 14.67 5.06
CA LEU A 10 -1.06 14.96 3.98
C LEU A 10 0.33 15.14 4.55
N GLU A 11 1.31 14.48 3.95
CA GLU A 11 2.71 14.57 4.35
C GLU A 11 3.60 14.62 3.12
N ILE A 12 4.56 15.55 3.11
CA ILE A 12 5.61 15.57 2.11
C ILE A 12 6.73 14.67 2.59
N THR A 13 7.05 13.67 1.81
CA THR A 13 8.15 12.72 2.06
C THR A 13 9.22 12.84 0.99
N PRO A 14 10.42 12.28 1.19
CA PRO A 14 11.43 12.22 0.12
C PRO A 14 10.95 11.50 -1.15
N ASP A 15 9.95 10.62 -1.03
CA ASP A 15 9.41 9.85 -2.16
C ASP A 15 8.22 10.53 -2.85
N GLY A 16 7.68 11.57 -2.27
CA GLY A 16 6.58 12.35 -2.84
C GLY A 16 5.54 12.77 -1.81
N LEU A 17 4.34 13.12 -2.30
CA LEU A 17 3.21 13.47 -1.45
C LEU A 17 2.48 12.22 -1.00
N GLN A 18 2.44 11.99 0.30
CA GLN A 18 1.67 10.93 0.92
C GLN A 18 0.31 11.46 1.38
N ILE A 19 -0.74 10.84 0.87
CA ILE A 19 -2.13 11.09 1.25
C ILE A 19 -2.59 9.87 2.03
N GLN A 20 -2.91 10.05 3.31
CA GLN A 20 -3.45 8.97 4.13
C GLN A 20 -4.90 9.25 4.49
N ILE A 21 -5.78 8.30 4.18
CA ILE A 21 -7.17 8.34 4.57
C ILE A 21 -7.33 7.34 5.70
N VAL A 22 -7.57 7.85 6.92
CA VAL A 22 -7.63 7.05 8.14
C VAL A 22 -9.07 6.84 8.60
N ASP A 23 -9.33 5.71 9.24
CA ASP A 23 -10.60 5.47 9.91
C ASP A 23 -10.77 6.39 11.12
N ASP A 24 -12.02 6.74 11.39
CA ASP A 24 -12.48 7.32 12.64
C ASP A 24 -13.48 6.34 13.26
N GLN A 25 -13.56 6.30 14.58
CA GLN A 25 -14.53 5.45 15.30
C GLN A 25 -15.98 5.67 14.85
N ASN A 26 -16.30 6.91 14.48
CA ASN A 26 -17.64 7.30 14.04
C ASN A 26 -17.84 7.22 12.52
N ARG A 27 -16.76 7.09 11.74
CA ARG A 27 -16.80 7.08 10.27
C ARG A 27 -15.79 6.06 9.70
N PRO A 28 -16.09 4.77 9.82
CA PRO A 28 -15.24 3.75 9.20
C PRO A 28 -15.35 3.81 7.67
N MET A 29 -14.24 3.65 6.96
CA MET A 29 -14.21 3.64 5.49
C MET A 29 -14.86 2.40 4.90
N PHE A 30 -14.80 1.30 5.63
CA PHE A 30 -15.34 0.00 5.29
C PHE A 30 -16.07 -0.58 6.49
N ASP A 31 -17.02 -1.46 6.25
CA ASP A 31 -17.57 -2.28 7.35
C ASP A 31 -16.52 -3.28 7.85
N VAL A 32 -16.71 -3.74 9.09
CA VAL A 32 -15.79 -4.70 9.71
C VAL A 32 -15.66 -5.94 8.84
N GLY A 33 -14.41 -6.30 8.52
CA GLY A 33 -14.09 -7.45 7.69
C GLY A 33 -14.52 -7.35 6.22
N SER A 34 -14.94 -6.17 5.78
CA SER A 34 -15.42 -5.94 4.41
C SER A 34 -14.47 -5.06 3.62
N ALA A 35 -14.39 -5.28 2.31
CA ALA A 35 -13.73 -4.42 1.34
C ALA A 35 -14.73 -3.56 0.54
N LEU A 36 -16.00 -3.55 0.95
CA LEU A 36 -17.02 -2.72 0.32
C LEU A 36 -16.87 -1.27 0.79
N VAL A 37 -16.60 -0.36 -0.14
CA VAL A 37 -16.37 1.06 0.14
C VAL A 37 -17.68 1.72 0.57
N LYS A 38 -17.67 2.41 1.71
CA LYS A 38 -18.81 3.21 2.15
C LYS A 38 -19.00 4.45 1.27
N VAL A 39 -20.23 4.94 1.19
CA VAL A 39 -20.59 6.04 0.27
C VAL A 39 -19.72 7.27 0.47
N TYR A 40 -19.52 7.72 1.71
CA TYR A 40 -18.72 8.92 1.97
C TYR A 40 -17.24 8.71 1.61
N MET A 41 -16.70 7.51 1.81
CA MET A 41 -15.34 7.17 1.40
C MET A 41 -15.22 7.15 -0.13
N ARG A 42 -16.25 6.70 -0.81
CA ARG A 42 -16.33 6.77 -2.26
C ARG A 42 -16.23 8.22 -2.75
N ASP A 43 -16.92 9.14 -2.10
CA ASP A 43 -16.88 10.55 -2.46
C ASP A 43 -15.49 11.16 -2.25
N ILE A 44 -14.82 10.83 -1.14
CA ILE A 44 -13.42 11.23 -0.89
C ILE A 44 -12.51 10.71 -1.99
N LEU A 45 -12.57 9.43 -2.30
CA LEU A 45 -11.72 8.80 -3.32
C LEU A 45 -11.97 9.39 -4.70
N ARG A 46 -13.21 9.70 -5.04
CA ARG A 46 -13.57 10.32 -6.33
C ARG A 46 -13.02 11.74 -6.46
N GLU A 47 -13.07 12.54 -5.40
CA GLU A 47 -12.45 13.85 -5.41
C GLU A 47 -10.93 13.77 -5.55
N ILE A 48 -10.28 12.86 -4.84
CA ILE A 48 -8.85 12.62 -4.97
C ILE A 48 -8.51 12.15 -6.38
N GLY A 49 -9.25 11.19 -6.92
CA GLY A 49 -9.04 10.68 -8.29
C GLY A 49 -9.17 11.77 -9.34
N SER A 50 -10.17 12.65 -9.19
CA SER A 50 -10.35 13.81 -10.07
C SER A 50 -9.18 14.80 -9.98
N ALA A 51 -8.70 15.06 -8.77
CA ALA A 51 -7.54 15.96 -8.56
C ALA A 51 -6.25 15.34 -9.15
N LEU A 52 -6.06 14.06 -9.00
CA LEU A 52 -4.87 13.35 -9.50
C LEU A 52 -4.89 13.18 -11.03
N ASN A 53 -6.04 13.32 -11.68
CA ASN A 53 -6.14 13.21 -13.12
C ASN A 53 -5.26 14.25 -13.86
N GLY A 54 -5.08 15.44 -13.29
CA GLY A 54 -4.22 16.49 -13.83
C GLY A 54 -2.74 16.38 -13.48
N VAL A 55 -2.33 15.36 -12.74
CA VAL A 55 -0.96 15.16 -12.26
C VAL A 55 -0.31 14.05 -13.06
N GLU A 56 0.90 14.29 -13.59
CA GLU A 56 1.62 13.29 -14.41
C GLU A 56 2.26 12.15 -13.57
N ASN A 57 2.51 12.42 -12.30
CA ASN A 57 3.17 11.48 -11.39
C ASN A 57 2.36 10.20 -11.22
N LYS A 58 3.04 9.07 -11.18
CA LYS A 58 2.43 7.79 -10.83
C LYS A 58 2.18 7.68 -9.34
N ILE A 59 1.23 6.83 -8.97
CA ILE A 59 0.87 6.59 -7.57
C ILE A 59 1.15 5.16 -7.16
N SER A 60 1.47 4.99 -5.88
CA SER A 60 1.43 3.71 -5.17
C SER A 60 0.27 3.75 -4.17
N LEU A 61 -0.46 2.67 -4.07
CA LEU A 61 -1.66 2.55 -3.25
C LEU A 61 -1.51 1.39 -2.28
N ASP A 62 -1.55 1.69 -0.98
CA ASP A 62 -1.37 0.70 0.06
C ASP A 62 -2.57 0.64 0.99
N GLY A 63 -3.02 -0.57 1.31
CA GLY A 63 -4.04 -0.83 2.32
C GLY A 63 -3.41 -1.33 3.62
N HIS A 64 -3.92 -0.85 4.76
CA HIS A 64 -3.45 -1.21 6.09
C HIS A 64 -4.61 -1.56 7.01
N THR A 65 -4.40 -2.50 7.91
CA THR A 65 -5.32 -2.85 8.99
C THR A 65 -4.76 -2.45 10.35
N ASP A 66 -5.59 -2.46 11.38
CA ASP A 66 -5.11 -2.52 12.75
C ASP A 66 -4.60 -3.94 13.07
N ALA A 67 -4.14 -4.14 14.31
CA ALA A 67 -3.61 -5.43 14.75
C ALA A 67 -4.69 -6.42 15.19
N SER A 68 -5.97 -6.11 15.06
CA SER A 68 -7.05 -7.06 15.33
C SER A 68 -6.96 -8.25 14.38
N PRO A 69 -7.00 -9.50 14.87
CA PRO A 69 -7.05 -10.65 13.99
C PRO A 69 -8.29 -10.59 13.10
N TYR A 70 -8.15 -10.95 11.82
CA TYR A 70 -9.31 -11.13 10.96
C TYR A 70 -10.12 -12.32 11.46
N GLY A 71 -11.40 -12.11 11.69
CA GLY A 71 -12.46 -12.99 12.11
C GLY A 71 -12.21 -14.46 12.42
N SER A 72 -13.23 -15.20 12.73
CA SER A 72 -13.17 -16.55 13.24
C SER A 72 -12.90 -17.62 12.18
N GLY A 73 -11.69 -17.67 11.63
CA GLY A 73 -11.16 -18.93 11.11
C GLY A 73 -11.62 -19.36 9.72
N GLU A 74 -11.91 -18.48 8.80
CA GLU A 74 -11.84 -18.84 7.38
C GLU A 74 -10.39 -19.05 7.00
N ARG A 75 -10.02 -20.32 6.80
CA ARG A 75 -8.69 -20.66 6.32
C ARG A 75 -8.44 -20.01 4.98
N GLY A 76 -7.36 -19.25 4.88
CA GLY A 76 -6.92 -18.64 3.64
C GLY A 76 -7.33 -17.18 3.45
N TYR A 77 -8.12 -16.57 4.34
CA TYR A 77 -8.41 -15.15 4.32
C TYR A 77 -7.95 -14.49 5.62
N SER A 78 -7.14 -13.45 5.51
CA SER A 78 -6.50 -12.76 6.63
C SER A 78 -6.51 -11.25 6.41
N ASN A 79 -5.87 -10.51 7.31
CA ASN A 79 -5.64 -9.08 7.11
C ASN A 79 -4.80 -8.77 5.87
N TRP A 80 -4.00 -9.72 5.38
CA TRP A 80 -3.26 -9.57 4.13
C TRP A 80 -4.20 -9.46 2.93
N GLU A 81 -5.12 -10.37 2.79
CA GLU A 81 -6.13 -10.35 1.73
C GLU A 81 -7.07 -9.15 1.90
N LEU A 82 -7.53 -8.91 3.14
CA LEU A 82 -8.45 -7.80 3.43
C LEU A 82 -7.84 -6.45 3.05
N SER A 83 -6.60 -6.18 3.45
CA SER A 83 -5.91 -4.93 3.12
C SER A 83 -5.66 -4.78 1.63
N SER A 84 -5.33 -5.87 0.94
CA SER A 84 -5.18 -5.90 -0.52
C SER A 84 -6.50 -5.62 -1.23
N ASP A 85 -7.58 -6.25 -0.80
CA ASP A 85 -8.92 -6.08 -1.38
C ASP A 85 -9.44 -4.66 -1.16
N ARG A 86 -9.19 -4.06 0.01
CA ARG A 86 -9.53 -2.67 0.31
C ARG A 86 -8.74 -1.68 -0.55
N ALA A 87 -7.45 -1.94 -0.76
CA ALA A 87 -6.63 -1.13 -1.65
C ALA A 87 -7.15 -1.22 -3.09
N ASN A 88 -7.49 -2.39 -3.59
CA ASN A 88 -8.08 -2.55 -4.92
C ASN A 88 -9.47 -1.94 -5.05
N ALA A 89 -10.31 -2.02 -4.02
CA ALA A 89 -11.60 -1.35 -4.01
C ALA A 89 -11.44 0.18 -4.10
N SER A 90 -10.46 0.73 -3.38
CA SER A 90 -10.10 2.15 -3.47
C SER A 90 -9.59 2.53 -4.85
N ARG A 91 -8.75 1.70 -5.47
CA ARG A 91 -8.28 1.88 -6.85
C ARG A 91 -9.46 2.01 -7.81
N ARG A 92 -10.43 1.12 -7.72
CA ARG A 92 -11.60 1.16 -8.61
C ARG A 92 -12.37 2.48 -8.50
N GLU A 93 -12.48 3.04 -7.31
CA GLU A 93 -13.15 4.33 -7.12
C GLU A 93 -12.33 5.50 -7.68
N LEU A 94 -11.01 5.47 -7.55
CA LEU A 94 -10.13 6.47 -8.17
C LEU A 94 -10.26 6.46 -9.69
N VAL A 95 -10.28 5.28 -10.28
CA VAL A 95 -10.43 5.10 -11.74
C VAL A 95 -11.83 5.52 -12.20
N ALA A 96 -12.87 5.21 -11.44
CA ALA A 96 -14.25 5.62 -11.73
C ALA A 96 -14.42 7.16 -11.75
N ALA A 97 -13.54 7.89 -11.05
CA ALA A 97 -13.50 9.35 -11.06
C ALA A 97 -12.72 9.95 -12.24
N GLY A 98 -12.19 9.12 -13.12
CA GLY A 98 -11.46 9.52 -14.32
C GLY A 98 -9.94 9.42 -14.22
N MET A 99 -9.38 8.92 -13.11
CA MET A 99 -7.96 8.66 -13.01
C MET A 99 -7.58 7.51 -13.98
N PRO A 100 -6.60 7.70 -14.89
CA PRO A 100 -6.16 6.61 -15.76
C PRO A 100 -5.59 5.45 -14.95
N ASP A 101 -5.93 4.22 -15.32
CA ASP A 101 -5.46 3.02 -14.61
C ASP A 101 -3.93 2.86 -14.71
N ASP A 102 -3.32 3.33 -15.79
CA ASP A 102 -1.86 3.32 -16.01
C ASP A 102 -1.10 4.31 -15.11
N LYS A 103 -1.81 5.18 -14.39
CA LYS A 103 -1.21 6.03 -13.35
C LYS A 103 -0.79 5.22 -12.12
N LEU A 104 -1.35 4.06 -11.91
CA LEU A 104 -0.97 3.17 -10.83
C LEU A 104 0.34 2.43 -11.15
N ALA A 105 1.31 2.55 -10.25
CA ALA A 105 2.55 1.77 -10.33
C ALA A 105 2.47 0.51 -9.46
N ARG A 106 1.74 0.56 -8.34
CA ARG A 106 1.64 -0.56 -7.40
C ARG A 106 0.39 -0.46 -6.55
N VAL A 107 -0.22 -1.60 -6.26
CA VAL A 107 -1.26 -1.78 -5.25
C VAL A 107 -0.80 -2.85 -4.27
N THR A 108 -0.80 -2.55 -2.96
CA THR A 108 -0.24 -3.43 -1.94
C THR A 108 -1.17 -3.55 -0.74
N GLY A 109 -1.30 -4.77 -0.22
CA GLY A 109 -1.88 -5.03 1.09
C GLY A 109 -0.76 -5.20 2.12
N MET A 110 -0.78 -4.39 3.17
CA MET A 110 0.24 -4.36 4.21
C MET A 110 -0.21 -5.02 5.51
N ALA A 111 -1.46 -5.44 5.61
CA ALA A 111 -2.04 -5.92 6.88
C ALA A 111 -1.72 -4.96 8.04
N SER A 112 -1.30 -5.47 9.19
CA SER A 112 -0.87 -4.68 10.34
C SER A 112 0.65 -4.53 10.45
N SER A 113 1.38 -4.75 9.37
CA SER A 113 2.85 -4.75 9.39
C SER A 113 3.48 -3.39 9.64
N TYR A 114 2.73 -2.31 9.39
CA TYR A 114 3.18 -0.93 9.62
C TYR A 114 2.06 -0.10 10.24
N LEU A 115 2.06 -0.01 11.57
CA LEU A 115 1.07 0.74 12.33
C LEU A 115 1.45 2.23 12.41
N LEU A 116 0.47 3.14 12.27
CA LEU A 116 0.67 4.56 12.54
C LEU A 116 0.84 4.82 14.05
N GLU A 117 0.10 4.07 14.86
CA GLU A 117 0.16 4.14 16.31
C GLU A 117 0.60 2.79 16.87
N PRO A 118 1.93 2.49 16.89
CA PRO A 118 2.41 1.22 17.44
C PRO A 118 2.09 1.01 18.93
N GLN A 119 1.98 2.10 19.68
CA GLN A 119 1.63 2.07 21.11
C GLN A 119 0.16 1.76 21.34
N ASN A 120 -0.69 1.94 20.33
CA ASN A 120 -2.10 1.60 20.37
C ASN A 120 -2.45 0.78 19.11
N PRO A 121 -2.09 -0.53 19.09
CA PRO A 121 -2.21 -1.36 17.88
C PRO A 121 -3.63 -1.53 17.37
N LEU A 122 -4.64 -1.35 18.22
CA LEU A 122 -6.05 -1.47 17.88
C LEU A 122 -6.69 -0.13 17.51
N SER A 123 -5.92 0.95 17.49
CA SER A 123 -6.41 2.28 17.14
C SER A 123 -7.03 2.28 15.73
N PRO A 124 -8.19 2.92 15.55
CA PRO A 124 -8.84 3.05 14.26
C PRO A 124 -7.95 3.69 13.18
N VAL A 125 -7.06 4.60 13.55
CA VAL A 125 -6.17 5.29 12.60
C VAL A 125 -5.15 4.36 11.94
N ASN A 126 -4.93 3.17 12.50
CA ASN A 126 -4.10 2.14 11.87
C ASN A 126 -4.78 1.55 10.63
N ARG A 127 -6.11 1.55 10.59
CA ARG A 127 -6.89 1.17 9.40
C ARG A 127 -6.92 2.35 8.44
N ARG A 128 -6.22 2.22 7.33
CA ARG A 128 -6.07 3.33 6.39
C ARG A 128 -5.81 2.87 4.97
N ILE A 129 -6.09 3.76 4.06
CA ILE A 129 -5.62 3.71 2.68
C ILE A 129 -4.57 4.80 2.50
N SER A 130 -3.41 4.42 2.02
CA SER A 130 -2.28 5.31 1.78
C SER A 130 -2.06 5.45 0.28
N ILE A 131 -2.04 6.68 -0.20
CA ILE A 131 -1.77 7.03 -1.59
C ILE A 131 -0.48 7.83 -1.62
N LEU A 132 0.54 7.30 -2.25
CA LEU A 132 1.79 8.03 -2.48
C LEU A 132 1.82 8.54 -3.92
N VAL A 133 1.78 9.85 -4.09
CA VAL A 133 2.03 10.52 -5.37
C VAL A 133 3.55 10.63 -5.52
N MET A 134 4.14 9.74 -6.30
CA MET A 134 5.58 9.53 -6.31
C MET A 134 6.32 10.63 -7.07
N THR A 135 7.50 10.99 -6.56
CA THR A 135 8.50 11.68 -7.37
C THR A 135 8.95 10.76 -8.50
N ARG A 136 9.54 11.33 -9.54
CA ARG A 136 10.09 10.56 -10.65
C ARG A 136 11.18 9.59 -10.19
N GLU A 137 12.03 10.02 -9.27
CA GLU A 137 13.10 9.20 -8.68
C GLU A 137 12.53 8.00 -7.90
N ALA A 138 11.46 8.22 -7.12
CA ALA A 138 10.79 7.14 -6.39
C ALA A 138 10.14 6.13 -7.35
N GLU A 139 9.50 6.61 -8.41
CA GLU A 139 8.92 5.77 -9.47
C GLU A 139 10.00 4.92 -10.15
N GLU A 140 11.11 5.55 -10.53
CA GLU A 140 12.22 4.86 -11.19
C GLU A 140 12.83 3.76 -10.30
N ARG A 141 13.00 4.04 -9.01
CA ARG A 141 13.45 3.02 -8.04
C ARG A 141 12.46 1.87 -7.91
N LEU A 142 11.18 2.18 -7.79
CA LEU A 142 10.13 1.16 -7.64
C LEU A 142 10.05 0.25 -8.86
N LEU A 143 10.06 0.83 -10.06
CA LEU A 143 9.93 0.10 -11.31
C LEU A 143 11.26 -0.48 -11.81
N GLY A 144 12.36 -0.21 -11.13
CA GLY A 144 13.70 -0.71 -11.49
C GLY A 144 14.28 -0.08 -12.77
N ARG A 145 13.73 1.03 -13.24
CA ARG A 145 14.17 1.70 -14.48
C ARG A 145 15.50 2.45 -14.33
N ALA A 146 15.88 2.80 -13.11
CA ALA A 146 17.13 3.49 -12.78
C ALA A 146 18.24 2.55 -12.28
N ARG A 147 18.12 1.24 -12.51
CA ARG A 147 19.22 0.33 -12.19
C ARG A 147 20.38 0.60 -13.12
N THR A 148 21.42 1.25 -12.58
CA THR A 148 22.76 1.13 -13.15
C THR A 148 23.08 -0.37 -13.17
N PRO A 149 23.52 -0.97 -14.29
CA PRO A 149 23.98 -2.34 -14.29
C PRO A 149 25.01 -2.47 -13.18
N LEU A 150 24.77 -3.38 -12.23
CA LEU A 150 25.84 -3.81 -11.33
C LEU A 150 26.97 -4.29 -12.24
N ASP A 151 28.13 -3.63 -12.14
CA ASP A 151 29.29 -4.02 -12.91
C ASP A 151 29.45 -5.53 -12.79
N ALA A 152 29.54 -6.21 -13.92
CA ALA A 152 29.67 -7.66 -14.01
C ALA A 152 30.90 -8.22 -13.24
N THR A 153 31.77 -7.33 -12.79
CA THR A 153 32.96 -7.62 -11.97
C THR A 153 32.63 -7.99 -10.52
N THR A 154 31.43 -7.71 -10.00
CA THR A 154 31.11 -8.01 -8.60
C THR A 154 30.41 -9.37 -8.44
N GLN A 155 30.00 -10.00 -9.54
CA GLN A 155 29.33 -11.31 -9.48
C GLN A 155 30.27 -12.53 -9.41
N THR A 156 31.57 -12.34 -9.56
CA THR A 156 32.53 -13.46 -9.58
C THR A 156 33.06 -13.83 -8.18
N ALA A 157 32.66 -13.13 -7.12
CA ALA A 157 33.25 -13.31 -5.78
C ALA A 157 32.33 -13.98 -4.75
N ALA A 158 31.18 -14.54 -5.11
CA ALA A 158 30.28 -15.14 -4.14
C ALA A 158 29.58 -16.43 -4.67
N ALA A 159 30.37 -17.38 -5.15
CA ALA A 159 29.89 -18.75 -5.18
C ALA A 159 30.53 -19.50 -4.00
N PRO A 160 29.79 -19.89 -2.95
CA PRO A 160 30.34 -20.77 -1.96
C PRO A 160 30.59 -22.14 -2.64
N ALA A 161 31.83 -22.58 -2.66
CA ALA A 161 32.18 -23.94 -3.03
C ALA A 161 31.47 -24.88 -2.06
N ILE A 162 30.45 -25.57 -2.54
CA ILE A 162 29.90 -26.72 -1.82
C ILE A 162 30.96 -27.82 -1.97
N ALA A 163 31.77 -27.97 -0.94
CA ALA A 163 32.67 -29.10 -0.84
C ALA A 163 31.83 -30.37 -0.74
N ALA A 164 31.83 -31.16 -1.80
CA ALA A 164 31.34 -32.52 -1.76
C ALA A 164 32.27 -33.36 -0.84
N SER A 165 31.81 -33.63 0.39
CA SER A 165 32.43 -34.60 1.25
C SER A 165 32.09 -35.98 0.69
N GLY A 166 33.07 -36.54 0.01
CA GLY A 166 32.99 -37.89 -0.49
C GLY A 166 32.89 -38.91 0.64
N ALA A 167 31.89 -39.75 0.55
CA ALA A 167 31.78 -40.94 1.33
C ALA A 167 32.94 -41.86 0.96
N THR A 168 33.76 -42.24 1.91
CA THR A 168 34.66 -43.38 1.77
C THR A 168 34.22 -44.49 2.71
N LYS A 169 33.96 -45.61 2.08
CA LYS A 169 33.70 -46.92 2.65
C LYS A 169 34.72 -47.35 3.72
N ARG A 170 34.22 -47.93 4.78
CA ARG A 170 34.57 -49.33 5.13
C ARG A 170 33.59 -49.83 6.19
#